data_6c731e0948b4ea1524a4bcfdd103d8a3
#
_entry.id   6c731e0948b4ea1524a4bcfdd103d8a3
#
_cell.length_a   1.000
_cell.length_b   1.000
_cell.length_c   1.000
_cell.angle_alpha   90.00
_cell.angle_beta   90.00
_cell.angle_gamma   90.00
#
_symmetry.space_group_name_H-M   'P 1'
#
loop_
_entity.id
_entity.type
_entity.pdbx_description
1 polymer ?
#
loop_
_entity_poly.entity_id
_entity_poly.type
_entity_poly.pdbx_seq_one_letter_code
_entity_poly.pdbx_strand_id
1 'polypeptide(L)'
;MSTASFAFGNRQLGSADPARIAQVYLDKHWNQRLPVDPAAIAQAAGVRVYQNPNMGGLAGCFYDEGGPTIEFSSSEPLVRQRFTIAHELGHYALNHGARFRDSTESFSLGNYDPVEADANKFAAELLMPAAVVNGMIRTRGITDFEQLARMFNTSSVAMKYRLKNLGWL
;
A
#
# COMPACT_ATOMS: atom_id res chain seq x y z
N MET A 1 -40.87 -17.77 35.49
CA MET A 1 -40.42 -17.92 34.07
C MET A 1 -39.45 -16.78 33.80
N SER A 2 -38.17 -17.10 33.82
CA SER A 2 -37.08 -16.13 33.68
C SER A 2 -36.60 -16.13 32.22
N THR A 3 -36.76 -15.01 31.53
CA THR A 3 -36.23 -14.82 30.18
C THR A 3 -34.79 -14.36 30.29
N ALA A 4 -33.86 -15.26 30.01
CA ALA A 4 -32.43 -14.92 29.89
C ALA A 4 -32.23 -14.15 28.58
N SER A 5 -31.94 -12.85 28.69
CA SER A 5 -31.50 -12.01 27.59
C SER A 5 -30.03 -12.32 27.30
N PHE A 6 -29.76 -13.00 26.18
CA PHE A 6 -28.42 -13.16 25.67
C PHE A 6 -27.97 -11.86 24.97
N ALA A 7 -27.18 -11.06 25.65
CA ALA A 7 -26.47 -9.96 25.05
C ALA A 7 -25.36 -10.52 24.15
N PHE A 8 -25.57 -10.48 22.84
CA PHE A 8 -24.49 -10.66 21.87
C PHE A 8 -23.53 -9.48 21.98
N GLY A 9 -22.41 -9.72 22.63
CA GLY A 9 -21.32 -8.77 22.67
C GLY A 9 -20.86 -8.46 21.25
N ASN A 10 -20.98 -7.20 20.86
CA ASN A 10 -20.35 -6.64 19.67
C ASN A 10 -18.81 -6.87 19.80
N ARG A 11 -18.30 -7.99 19.29
CA ARG A 11 -16.89 -8.06 18.93
C ARG A 11 -16.71 -7.10 17.77
N GLN A 12 -16.16 -5.93 18.04
CA GLN A 12 -15.47 -5.17 17.01
C GLN A 12 -14.49 -6.14 16.35
N LEU A 13 -14.78 -6.53 15.12
CA LEU A 13 -13.81 -7.18 14.26
C LEU A 13 -12.65 -6.19 14.15
N GLY A 14 -11.56 -6.45 14.84
CA GLY A 14 -10.34 -5.65 14.74
C GLY A 14 -10.03 -5.48 13.27
N SER A 15 -9.76 -4.26 12.83
CA SER A 15 -9.38 -3.97 11.46
C SER A 15 -8.25 -4.92 11.08
N ALA A 16 -8.38 -5.61 9.94
CA ALA A 16 -7.35 -6.54 9.47
C ALA A 16 -6.02 -5.79 9.34
N ASP A 17 -4.93 -6.38 9.82
CA ASP A 17 -3.59 -5.77 9.72
C ASP A 17 -3.24 -5.52 8.24
N PRO A 18 -3.01 -4.26 7.83
CA PRO A 18 -2.73 -3.92 6.45
C PRO A 18 -1.53 -4.65 5.85
N ALA A 19 -0.48 -4.86 6.63
CA ALA A 19 0.70 -5.61 6.19
C ALA A 19 0.36 -7.08 5.91
N ARG A 20 -0.49 -7.69 6.71
CA ARG A 20 -0.95 -9.06 6.50
C ARG A 20 -1.81 -9.18 5.24
N ILE A 21 -2.68 -8.22 4.98
CA ILE A 21 -3.47 -8.19 3.75
C ILE A 21 -2.57 -8.02 2.53
N ALA A 22 -1.57 -7.13 2.58
CA ALA A 22 -0.58 -6.98 1.51
C ALA A 22 0.16 -8.30 1.24
N GLN A 23 0.53 -9.04 2.30
CA GLN A 23 1.16 -10.34 2.15
C GLN A 23 0.26 -11.35 1.43
N VAL A 24 -1.04 -11.36 1.69
CA VAL A 24 -2.02 -12.19 0.97
C VAL A 24 -2.02 -11.87 -0.53
N TYR A 25 -1.96 -10.59 -0.90
CA TYR A 25 -1.87 -10.15 -2.30
C TYR A 25 -0.56 -10.57 -2.96
N LEU A 26 0.56 -10.46 -2.25
CA LEU A 26 1.86 -10.96 -2.72
C LEU A 26 1.85 -12.47 -2.94
N ASP A 27 1.34 -13.23 -1.99
CA ASP A 27 1.30 -14.70 -2.06
C ASP A 27 0.46 -15.19 -3.25
N LYS A 28 -0.61 -14.47 -3.58
CA LYS A 28 -1.53 -14.83 -4.67
C LYS A 28 -1.08 -14.36 -6.05
N HIS A 29 -0.45 -13.19 -6.14
CA HIS A 29 -0.35 -12.45 -7.41
C HIS A 29 1.07 -12.02 -7.79
N TRP A 30 2.05 -12.09 -6.86
CA TRP A 30 3.40 -11.66 -7.16
C TRP A 30 4.21 -12.78 -7.84
N ASN A 31 4.93 -12.41 -8.89
CA ASN A 31 5.80 -13.30 -9.65
C ASN A 31 7.18 -13.57 -9.01
N GLN A 32 7.39 -13.17 -7.77
CA GLN A 32 8.64 -13.31 -7.00
C GLN A 32 9.85 -12.56 -7.59
N ARG A 33 9.64 -11.58 -8.46
CA ARG A 33 10.69 -10.77 -9.07
C ARG A 33 10.68 -9.34 -8.54
N LEU A 34 11.87 -8.79 -8.28
CA LEU A 34 12.04 -7.37 -7.96
C LEU A 34 12.31 -6.55 -9.22
N PRO A 35 11.86 -5.32 -9.23
CA PRO A 35 10.94 -4.69 -8.27
C PRO A 35 9.52 -5.26 -8.38
N VAL A 36 8.79 -5.29 -7.28
CA VAL A 36 7.36 -5.71 -7.27
C VAL A 36 6.57 -4.75 -8.17
N ASP A 37 5.75 -5.29 -9.08
CA ASP A 37 4.88 -4.50 -9.96
C ASP A 37 3.49 -4.34 -9.35
N PRO A 38 3.14 -3.18 -8.77
CA PRO A 38 1.85 -2.99 -8.12
C PRO A 38 0.68 -2.97 -9.11
N ALA A 39 0.90 -2.52 -10.35
CA ALA A 39 -0.13 -2.53 -11.38
C ALA A 39 -0.47 -3.96 -11.81
N ALA A 40 0.54 -4.81 -12.00
CA ALA A 40 0.33 -6.21 -12.32
C ALA A 40 -0.43 -6.96 -11.20
N ILE A 41 -0.09 -6.69 -9.93
CA ILE A 41 -0.80 -7.27 -8.78
C ILE A 41 -2.25 -6.79 -8.74
N ALA A 42 -2.50 -5.49 -8.93
CA ALA A 42 -3.85 -4.93 -8.96
C ALA A 42 -4.70 -5.57 -10.08
N GLN A 43 -4.17 -5.67 -11.27
CA GLN A 43 -4.84 -6.28 -12.43
C GLN A 43 -5.13 -7.76 -12.19
N ALA A 44 -4.19 -8.51 -11.63
CA ALA A 44 -4.39 -9.90 -11.26
C ALA A 44 -5.47 -10.08 -10.18
N ALA A 45 -5.63 -9.10 -9.31
CA ALA A 45 -6.69 -9.05 -8.30
C ALA A 45 -8.06 -8.56 -8.84
N GLY A 46 -8.16 -8.26 -10.14
CA GLY A 46 -9.39 -7.81 -10.79
C GLY A 46 -9.62 -6.29 -10.74
N VAL A 47 -8.61 -5.50 -10.38
CA VAL A 47 -8.67 -4.04 -10.34
C VAL A 47 -8.08 -3.46 -11.63
N ARG A 48 -8.84 -2.62 -12.31
CA ARG A 48 -8.35 -1.89 -13.50
C ARG A 48 -7.39 -0.80 -13.08
N VAL A 49 -6.33 -0.59 -13.86
CA VAL A 49 -5.32 0.44 -13.59
C VAL A 49 -5.11 1.29 -14.84
N TYR A 50 -5.31 2.59 -14.73
CA TYR A 50 -5.16 3.55 -15.82
C TYR A 50 -4.25 4.70 -15.43
N GLN A 51 -3.39 5.08 -16.37
CA GLN A 51 -2.64 6.33 -16.26
C GLN A 51 -3.48 7.50 -16.79
N ASN A 52 -3.39 8.63 -16.11
CA ASN A 52 -4.08 9.86 -16.51
C ASN A 52 -3.13 11.06 -16.36
N PRO A 53 -2.81 11.77 -17.44
CA PRO A 53 -1.92 12.94 -17.38
C PRO A 53 -2.61 14.18 -16.79
N ASN A 54 -3.95 14.18 -16.68
CA ASN A 54 -4.77 15.34 -16.34
C ASN A 54 -5.61 15.10 -15.08
N MET A 55 -4.96 14.86 -13.97
CA MET A 55 -5.63 14.56 -12.69
C MET A 55 -5.87 15.79 -11.80
N GLY A 56 -5.63 17.02 -12.32
CA GLY A 56 -5.98 18.25 -11.60
C GLY A 56 -5.31 18.41 -10.24
N GLY A 57 -4.06 17.96 -10.08
CA GLY A 57 -3.34 18.03 -8.82
C GLY A 57 -3.50 16.77 -7.92
N LEU A 58 -4.29 15.78 -8.32
CA LEU A 58 -4.33 14.48 -7.65
C LEU A 58 -3.18 13.60 -8.09
N ALA A 59 -2.59 12.85 -7.16
CA ALA A 59 -1.61 11.80 -7.48
C ALA A 59 -2.30 10.53 -7.99
N GLY A 60 -3.45 10.19 -7.42
CA GLY A 60 -4.25 9.05 -7.78
C GLY A 60 -5.62 9.04 -7.14
N CYS A 61 -6.43 8.07 -7.53
CA CYS A 61 -7.72 7.80 -6.92
C CYS A 61 -8.13 6.35 -7.12
N PHE A 62 -8.93 5.86 -6.20
CA PHE A 62 -9.66 4.60 -6.31
C PHE A 62 -11.16 4.88 -6.37
N TYR A 63 -11.85 4.21 -7.27
CA TYR A 63 -13.32 4.22 -7.37
C TYR A 63 -13.84 2.87 -7.83
N ASP A 64 -15.08 2.56 -7.48
CA ASP A 64 -15.71 1.27 -7.78
C ASP A 64 -16.96 1.40 -8.66
N GLU A 65 -17.19 2.56 -9.24
CA GLU A 65 -18.26 2.79 -10.19
C GLU A 65 -17.96 2.08 -11.51
N GLY A 66 -18.78 1.09 -11.86
CA GLY A 66 -18.55 0.25 -13.04
C GLY A 66 -17.43 -0.80 -12.87
N GLY A 67 -17.02 -1.08 -11.65
CA GLY A 67 -15.99 -2.03 -11.24
C GLY A 67 -14.74 -1.36 -10.68
N PRO A 68 -13.96 -2.06 -9.82
CA PRO A 68 -12.85 -1.47 -9.10
C PRO A 68 -11.78 -0.94 -10.06
N THR A 69 -11.44 0.33 -9.89
CA THR A 69 -10.54 1.05 -10.79
C THR A 69 -9.61 1.96 -10.01
N ILE A 70 -8.33 1.94 -10.38
CA ILE A 70 -7.29 2.85 -9.92
C ILE A 70 -6.90 3.74 -11.10
N GLU A 71 -6.89 5.05 -10.89
CA GLU A 71 -6.21 6.00 -11.79
C GLU A 71 -5.03 6.63 -11.06
N PHE A 72 -3.94 6.84 -11.77
CA PHE A 72 -2.75 7.50 -11.24
C PHE A 72 -2.23 8.55 -12.21
N SER A 73 -1.64 9.62 -11.66
CA SER A 73 -1.07 10.70 -12.45
C SER A 73 0.23 10.26 -13.12
N SER A 74 0.26 10.28 -14.45
CA SER A 74 1.48 10.04 -15.22
C SER A 74 2.46 11.24 -15.19
N SER A 75 2.05 12.37 -14.61
CA SER A 75 2.88 13.56 -14.41
C SER A 75 3.81 13.45 -13.20
N GLU A 76 3.55 12.50 -12.30
CA GLU A 76 4.37 12.26 -11.12
C GLU A 76 5.63 11.44 -11.44
N PRO A 77 6.71 11.55 -10.65
CA PRO A 77 7.87 10.67 -10.79
C PRO A 77 7.51 9.19 -10.69
N LEU A 78 8.22 8.32 -11.40
CA LEU A 78 7.90 6.90 -11.50
C LEU A 78 7.78 6.22 -10.12
N VAL A 79 8.69 6.48 -9.19
CA VAL A 79 8.62 5.89 -7.83
C VAL A 79 7.34 6.31 -7.09
N ARG A 80 6.86 7.53 -7.35
CA ARG A 80 5.62 8.04 -6.78
C ARG A 80 4.39 7.42 -7.44
N GLN A 81 4.40 7.26 -8.77
CA GLN A 81 3.33 6.53 -9.47
C GLN A 81 3.17 5.12 -8.91
N ARG A 82 4.26 4.39 -8.72
CA ARG A 82 4.25 3.04 -8.15
C ARG A 82 3.69 3.01 -6.73
N PHE A 83 4.12 3.95 -5.87
CA PHE A 83 3.60 4.05 -4.52
C PHE A 83 2.10 4.39 -4.52
N THR A 84 1.66 5.30 -5.39
CA THR A 84 0.25 5.67 -5.54
C THR A 84 -0.59 4.47 -5.95
N ILE A 85 -0.19 3.68 -6.94
CA ILE A 85 -0.93 2.48 -7.35
C ILE A 85 -1.05 1.49 -6.18
N ALA A 86 0.03 1.25 -5.46
CA ALA A 86 0.03 0.35 -4.29
C ALA A 86 -0.86 0.88 -3.14
N HIS A 87 -0.87 2.19 -2.93
CA HIS A 87 -1.70 2.86 -1.93
C HIS A 87 -3.19 2.76 -2.27
N GLU A 88 -3.56 3.06 -3.51
CA GLU A 88 -4.95 2.95 -3.96
C GLU A 88 -5.44 1.50 -3.96
N LEU A 89 -4.56 0.54 -4.29
CA LEU A 89 -4.86 -0.88 -4.11
C LEU A 89 -5.10 -1.22 -2.64
N GLY A 90 -4.39 -0.56 -1.72
CA GLY A 90 -4.62 -0.68 -0.28
C GLY A 90 -6.04 -0.26 0.12
N HIS A 91 -6.54 0.84 -0.41
CA HIS A 91 -7.92 1.27 -0.16
C HIS A 91 -8.94 0.23 -0.63
N TYR A 92 -8.72 -0.38 -1.80
CA TYR A 92 -9.54 -1.48 -2.28
C TYR A 92 -9.45 -2.72 -1.37
N ALA A 93 -8.22 -3.18 -1.11
CA ALA A 93 -7.97 -4.40 -0.34
C ALA A 93 -8.49 -4.33 1.10
N LEU A 94 -8.45 -3.14 1.70
CA LEU A 94 -8.91 -2.87 3.07
C LEU A 94 -10.38 -2.40 3.14
N ASN A 95 -11.05 -2.35 2.00
CA ASN A 95 -12.45 -1.96 1.88
C ASN A 95 -12.76 -0.55 2.42
N HIS A 96 -11.89 0.41 2.10
CA HIS A 96 -12.04 1.80 2.54
C HIS A 96 -13.05 2.62 1.72
N GLY A 97 -13.56 2.08 0.60
CA GLY A 97 -14.41 2.80 -0.35
C GLY A 97 -13.62 3.70 -1.31
N ALA A 98 -14.36 4.48 -2.12
CA ALA A 98 -13.75 5.40 -3.09
C ALA A 98 -12.93 6.49 -2.39
N ARG A 99 -11.73 6.76 -2.90
CA ARG A 99 -10.78 7.72 -2.34
C ARG A 99 -10.05 8.50 -3.43
N PHE A 100 -9.75 9.77 -3.12
CA PHE A 100 -8.99 10.68 -3.97
C PHE A 100 -7.77 11.15 -3.18
N ARG A 101 -6.59 11.01 -3.78
CA ARG A 101 -5.31 11.37 -3.17
C ARG A 101 -4.74 12.63 -3.79
N ASP A 102 -4.45 13.64 -2.98
CA ASP A 102 -3.77 14.86 -3.42
C ASP A 102 -2.30 14.59 -3.75
N SER A 103 -1.78 15.24 -4.80
CA SER A 103 -0.37 15.17 -5.18
C SER A 103 0.53 15.96 -4.24
N THR A 104 0.01 17.05 -3.69
CA THR A 104 0.68 17.81 -2.65
C THR A 104 0.59 17.04 -1.35
N GLU A 105 1.74 16.78 -0.74
CA GLU A 105 1.87 16.16 0.56
C GLU A 105 0.97 16.85 1.58
N SER A 106 -0.27 16.40 1.68
CA SER A 106 -1.14 16.69 2.81
C SER A 106 -0.67 15.89 4.03
N PHE A 107 0.65 15.86 4.25
CA PHE A 107 1.21 15.71 5.59
C PHE A 107 1.01 17.02 6.32
N SER A 108 -0.22 17.52 6.34
CA SER A 108 -0.56 18.56 7.28
C SER A 108 -0.47 17.92 8.67
N LEU A 109 0.51 18.38 9.41
CA LEU A 109 0.86 18.04 10.79
C LEU A 109 -0.30 18.20 11.79
N GLY A 110 -1.55 17.98 11.39
CA GLY A 110 -2.74 18.20 12.21
C GLY A 110 -3.85 17.16 12.09
N ASN A 111 -3.92 16.39 11.01
CA ASN A 111 -5.01 15.44 10.81
C ASN A 111 -4.46 14.05 10.51
N TYR A 112 -4.23 13.25 11.56
CA TYR A 112 -3.96 11.83 11.43
C TYR A 112 -5.24 11.15 10.91
N ASP A 113 -5.17 10.61 9.69
CA ASP A 113 -6.22 9.76 9.13
C ASP A 113 -5.78 8.29 9.21
N PRO A 114 -6.41 7.47 10.07
CA PRO A 114 -6.05 6.06 10.22
C PRO A 114 -6.27 5.25 8.94
N VAL A 115 -7.23 5.64 8.10
CA VAL A 115 -7.52 4.99 6.81
C VAL A 115 -6.36 5.19 5.84
N GLU A 116 -5.82 6.41 5.75
CA GLU A 116 -4.64 6.72 4.96
C GLU A 116 -3.38 6.04 5.51
N ALA A 117 -3.22 5.99 6.82
CA ALA A 117 -2.12 5.30 7.46
C ALA A 117 -2.13 3.79 7.15
N ASP A 118 -3.29 3.17 7.14
CA ASP A 118 -3.45 1.75 6.80
C ASP A 118 -3.15 1.47 5.32
N ALA A 119 -3.61 2.33 4.41
CA ALA A 119 -3.26 2.24 3.00
C ALA A 119 -1.75 2.42 2.76
N ASN A 120 -1.09 3.32 3.50
CA ASN A 120 0.36 3.48 3.46
C ASN A 120 1.12 2.25 3.97
N LYS A 121 0.64 1.60 5.05
CA LYS A 121 1.23 0.36 5.56
C LYS A 121 1.09 -0.79 4.56
N PHE A 122 -0.08 -0.91 3.94
CA PHE A 122 -0.31 -1.87 2.86
C PHE A 122 0.67 -1.64 1.71
N ALA A 123 0.78 -0.41 1.22
CA ALA A 123 1.67 -0.05 0.11
C ALA A 123 3.14 -0.32 0.43
N ALA A 124 3.59 -0.01 1.64
CA ALA A 124 4.96 -0.26 2.08
C ALA A 124 5.29 -1.76 2.12
N GLU A 125 4.38 -2.60 2.63
CA GLU A 125 4.57 -4.06 2.62
C GLU A 125 4.52 -4.61 1.20
N LEU A 126 3.61 -4.15 0.35
CA LEU A 126 3.47 -4.62 -1.03
C LEU A 126 4.75 -4.36 -1.85
N LEU A 127 5.27 -3.13 -1.78
CA LEU A 127 6.42 -2.70 -2.57
C LEU A 127 7.77 -3.13 -1.99
N MET A 128 7.83 -3.27 -0.66
CA MET A 128 9.04 -3.61 0.09
C MET A 128 8.74 -4.74 1.09
N PRO A 129 8.45 -5.97 0.60
CA PRO A 129 8.06 -7.07 1.47
C PRO A 129 9.09 -7.32 2.57
N ALA A 130 8.65 -7.39 3.84
CA ALA A 130 9.54 -7.50 5.00
C ALA A 130 10.50 -8.70 4.89
N ALA A 131 10.00 -9.85 4.46
CA ALA A 131 10.82 -11.05 4.30
C ALA A 131 11.94 -10.84 3.26
N VAL A 132 11.65 -10.13 2.17
CA VAL A 132 12.64 -9.88 1.10
C VAL A 132 13.67 -8.85 1.55
N VAL A 133 13.24 -7.74 2.17
CA VAL A 133 14.15 -6.73 2.73
C VAL A 133 15.08 -7.37 3.76
N ASN A 134 14.53 -8.13 4.70
CA ASN A 134 15.32 -8.84 5.71
C ASN A 134 16.30 -9.85 5.07
N GLY A 135 15.89 -10.56 4.03
CA GLY A 135 16.74 -11.49 3.29
C GLY A 135 17.91 -10.78 2.58
N MET A 136 17.66 -9.61 1.97
CA MET A 136 18.72 -8.81 1.35
C MET A 136 19.77 -8.35 2.35
N ILE A 137 19.34 -7.94 3.55
CA ILE A 137 20.26 -7.48 4.59
C ILE A 137 20.98 -8.67 5.24
N ARG A 138 20.25 -9.66 5.74
CA ARG A 138 20.83 -10.76 6.54
C ARG A 138 21.61 -11.76 5.71
N THR A 139 21.14 -12.08 4.51
CA THR A 139 21.72 -13.15 3.68
C THR A 139 22.70 -12.60 2.66
N ARG A 140 22.41 -11.42 2.08
CA ARG A 140 23.28 -10.82 1.04
C ARG A 140 24.15 -9.69 1.56
N GLY A 141 23.99 -9.26 2.81
CA GLY A 141 24.81 -8.20 3.41
C GLY A 141 24.58 -6.81 2.81
N ILE A 142 23.44 -6.59 2.14
CA ILE A 142 23.13 -5.28 1.53
C ILE A 142 22.55 -4.38 2.62
N THR A 143 23.37 -3.45 3.13
CA THR A 143 22.99 -2.52 4.21
C THR A 143 22.83 -1.08 3.73
N ASP A 144 23.28 -0.76 2.52
CA ASP A 144 23.09 0.57 1.93
C ASP A 144 21.62 0.77 1.52
N PHE A 145 20.95 1.71 2.18
CA PHE A 145 19.54 1.98 1.91
C PHE A 145 19.27 2.56 0.51
N GLU A 146 20.24 3.27 -0.08
CA GLU A 146 20.12 3.75 -1.46
C GLU A 146 20.18 2.60 -2.46
N GLN A 147 21.03 1.61 -2.21
CA GLN A 147 21.07 0.40 -3.02
C GLN A 147 19.75 -0.39 -2.89
N LEU A 148 19.26 -0.54 -1.68
CA LEU A 148 17.95 -1.18 -1.44
C LEU A 148 16.82 -0.42 -2.14
N ALA A 149 16.78 0.91 -2.03
CA ALA A 149 15.76 1.72 -2.68
C ALA A 149 15.75 1.51 -4.21
N ARG A 150 16.92 1.45 -4.84
CA ARG A 150 17.04 1.14 -6.27
C ARG A 150 16.55 -0.26 -6.62
N MET A 151 16.87 -1.26 -5.81
CA MET A 151 16.46 -2.66 -6.05
C MET A 151 14.93 -2.82 -6.00
N PHE A 152 14.30 -2.13 -5.07
CA PHE A 152 12.84 -2.17 -4.92
C PHE A 152 12.11 -1.10 -5.76
N ASN A 153 12.85 -0.24 -6.45
CA ASN A 153 12.33 0.89 -7.22
C ASN A 153 11.36 1.75 -6.39
N THR A 154 11.83 2.16 -5.24
CA THR A 154 11.16 3.07 -4.31
C THR A 154 12.02 4.31 -4.04
N SER A 155 11.45 5.34 -3.41
CA SER A 155 12.25 6.47 -2.99
C SER A 155 13.17 6.12 -1.81
N SER A 156 14.31 6.80 -1.71
CA SER A 156 15.22 6.66 -0.56
C SER A 156 14.52 6.94 0.77
N VAL A 157 13.63 7.92 0.78
CA VAL A 157 12.83 8.27 1.95
C VAL A 157 11.90 7.12 2.36
N ALA A 158 11.19 6.52 1.40
CA ALA A 158 10.32 5.37 1.67
C ALA A 158 11.12 4.18 2.21
N MET A 159 12.29 3.89 1.62
CA MET A 159 13.16 2.81 2.10
C MET A 159 13.69 3.08 3.51
N LYS A 160 14.09 4.31 3.84
CA LYS A 160 14.51 4.67 5.21
C LYS A 160 13.40 4.43 6.23
N TYR A 161 12.17 4.88 5.95
CA TYR A 161 11.02 4.62 6.81
C TYR A 161 10.75 3.13 6.96
N ARG A 162 10.86 2.38 5.86
CA ARG A 162 10.69 0.93 5.89
C ARG A 162 11.71 0.25 6.80
N LEU A 163 12.97 0.60 6.66
CA LEU A 163 14.06 0.05 7.48
C LEU A 163 13.89 0.38 8.97
N LYS A 164 13.47 1.63 9.27
CA LYS A 164 13.14 2.03 10.63
C LYS A 164 11.99 1.19 11.21
N ASN A 165 10.92 1.01 10.44
CA ASN A 165 9.77 0.20 10.88
C ASN A 165 10.10 -1.28 11.05
N LEU A 166 11.11 -1.79 10.34
CA LEU A 166 11.61 -3.16 10.47
C LEU A 166 12.72 -3.31 11.54
N GLY A 167 13.10 -2.23 12.20
CA GLY A 167 14.09 -2.24 13.28
C GLY A 167 15.55 -2.30 12.80
N TRP A 168 15.84 -1.86 11.56
CA TRP A 168 17.19 -1.80 11.00
C TRP A 168 17.87 -0.44 11.17
N LEU A 169 17.10 0.61 11.46
CA LEU A 169 17.56 1.98 11.71
C LEU A 169 16.93 2.51 13.01
#